data_a9c54288d3ede70ec2cfe212337ed7b6
#
_entry.id   a9c54288d3ede70ec2cfe212337ed7b6
#
_cell.length_a   1.000
_cell.length_b   1.000
_cell.length_c   1.000
_cell.angle_alpha   90.00
_cell.angle_beta   90.00
_cell.angle_gamma   90.00
#
_symmetry.space_group_name_H-M   'P 1'
#
loop_
_entity.id
_entity.type
_entity.pdbx_description
1 polymer ?
#
loop_
_entity_poly.entity_id
_entity_poly.type
_entity_poly.pdbx_seq_one_letter_code
_entity_poly.pdbx_strand_id
1 'polypeptide(L)'
;MKLEELNIYQLSMEIGEKIWTNTLKWDYFSTDTIGKQLVKAVDSISANISEGFGRYHFKDRKNFCYYARGSLFETKTWLIKAYNRKLLPESDLNAFLNELEILGVKLNNYINSIGKTINDHKWLWMTINRNE
;
A
#
# COMPACT_ATOMS: atom_id res chain seq x y z
N MET A 1 -17.32 8.49 -4.97
CA MET A 1 -15.99 8.57 -4.33
C MET A 1 -14.90 8.43 -5.38
N LYS A 2 -13.90 9.29 -5.32
CA LYS A 2 -12.74 9.20 -6.20
C LYS A 2 -11.62 8.44 -5.49
N LEU A 3 -10.70 7.85 -6.28
CA LEU A 3 -9.56 7.13 -5.73
C LEU A 3 -8.76 7.99 -4.74
N GLU A 4 -8.55 9.27 -5.08
CA GLU A 4 -7.77 10.21 -4.28
C GLU A 4 -8.39 10.49 -2.91
N GLU A 5 -9.68 10.18 -2.74
CA GLU A 5 -10.39 10.36 -1.47
C GLU A 5 -10.29 9.14 -0.57
N LEU A 6 -9.81 8.02 -1.10
CA LEU A 6 -9.72 6.77 -0.34
C LEU A 6 -8.53 6.82 0.63
N ASN A 7 -8.84 6.73 1.93
CA ASN A 7 -7.86 6.92 2.99
C ASN A 7 -6.67 5.95 2.88
N ILE A 8 -6.94 4.66 2.62
CA ILE A 8 -5.87 3.67 2.49
C ILE A 8 -4.96 3.95 1.30
N TYR A 9 -5.50 4.53 0.23
CA TYR A 9 -4.69 4.96 -0.91
C TYR A 9 -3.77 6.12 -0.51
N GLN A 10 -4.32 7.14 0.14
CA GLN A 10 -3.54 8.30 0.60
C GLN A 10 -2.40 7.88 1.53
N LEU A 11 -2.70 7.02 2.52
CA LEU A 11 -1.70 6.54 3.48
C LEU A 11 -0.61 5.72 2.80
N SER A 12 -0.98 4.83 1.88
CA SER A 12 0.01 4.00 1.17
C SER A 12 0.91 4.84 0.28
N MET A 13 0.37 5.86 -0.37
CA MET A 13 1.15 6.78 -1.18
C MET A 13 2.16 7.56 -0.33
N GLU A 14 1.73 8.06 0.82
CA GLU A 14 2.61 8.79 1.74
C GLU A 14 3.77 7.93 2.25
N ILE A 15 3.48 6.70 2.67
CA ILE A 15 4.51 5.78 3.15
C ILE A 15 5.52 5.50 2.03
N GLY A 16 5.04 5.29 0.81
CA GLY A 16 5.89 5.04 -0.34
C GLY A 16 6.88 6.17 -0.58
N GLU A 17 6.40 7.42 -0.53
CA GLU A 17 7.28 8.58 -0.75
C GLU A 17 8.30 8.75 0.37
N LYS A 18 7.92 8.50 1.62
CA LYS A 18 8.85 8.56 2.76
C LYS A 18 9.94 7.51 2.65
N ILE A 19 9.59 6.29 2.27
CA ILE A 19 10.53 5.20 2.10
C ILE A 19 11.46 5.49 0.92
N TRP A 20 10.92 5.97 -0.20
CA TRP A 20 11.72 6.39 -1.35
C TRP A 20 12.79 7.39 -0.93
N THR A 21 12.39 8.46 -0.24
CA THR A 21 13.31 9.49 0.23
C THR A 21 14.40 8.92 1.14
N ASN A 22 14.02 7.97 2.00
CA ASN A 22 14.98 7.32 2.90
C ASN A 22 16.01 6.50 2.14
N THR A 23 15.59 5.73 1.13
CA THR A 23 16.49 4.87 0.35
C THR A 23 17.50 5.67 -0.47
N LEU A 24 17.17 6.89 -0.85
CA LEU A 24 18.09 7.76 -1.63
C LEU A 24 19.36 8.10 -0.86
N LYS A 25 19.37 7.94 0.47
CA LYS A 25 20.54 8.21 1.32
C LYS A 25 21.53 7.04 1.39
N TRP A 26 21.12 5.87 0.91
CA TRP A 26 21.94 4.66 1.01
C TRP A 26 23.00 4.61 -0.07
N ASP A 27 24.06 3.83 0.16
CA ASP A 27 25.08 3.59 -0.87
C ASP A 27 24.50 2.84 -2.06
N TYR A 28 25.23 2.86 -3.18
CA TYR A 28 24.74 2.28 -4.44
C TYR A 28 24.39 0.80 -4.30
N PHE A 29 25.28 0.02 -3.65
CA PHE A 29 25.05 -1.42 -3.54
C PHE A 29 23.77 -1.70 -2.75
N SER A 30 23.57 -1.00 -1.63
CA SER A 30 22.39 -1.18 -0.79
C SER A 30 21.12 -0.74 -1.51
N THR A 31 21.18 0.37 -2.24
CA THR A 31 20.05 0.86 -3.03
C THR A 31 19.71 -0.12 -4.15
N ASP A 32 20.72 -0.65 -4.85
CA ASP A 32 20.51 -1.56 -5.98
C ASP A 32 20.06 -2.96 -5.58
N THR A 33 20.19 -3.31 -4.32
CA THR A 33 19.78 -4.61 -3.79
C THR A 33 18.53 -4.48 -2.93
N ILE A 34 18.72 -4.23 -1.63
CA ILE A 34 17.63 -4.17 -0.67
C ILE A 34 16.72 -2.95 -0.91
N GLY A 35 17.29 -1.81 -1.32
CA GLY A 35 16.50 -0.62 -1.60
C GLY A 35 15.51 -0.84 -2.73
N LYS A 36 15.95 -1.48 -3.80
CA LYS A 36 15.10 -1.81 -4.94
C LYS A 36 13.93 -2.69 -4.52
N GLN A 37 14.18 -3.72 -3.70
CA GLN A 37 13.12 -4.61 -3.24
C GLN A 37 12.14 -3.89 -2.31
N LEU A 38 12.64 -3.07 -1.42
CA LEU A 38 11.82 -2.30 -0.49
C LEU A 38 10.89 -1.33 -1.23
N VAL A 39 11.44 -0.59 -2.18
CA VAL A 39 10.67 0.38 -2.98
C VAL A 39 9.59 -0.34 -3.79
N LYS A 40 9.95 -1.44 -4.44
CA LYS A 40 8.98 -2.25 -5.20
C LYS A 40 7.85 -2.75 -4.31
N ALA A 41 8.17 -3.22 -3.11
CA ALA A 41 7.17 -3.74 -2.18
C ALA A 41 6.22 -2.65 -1.70
N VAL A 42 6.75 -1.51 -1.25
CA VAL A 42 5.90 -0.44 -0.73
C VAL A 42 5.05 0.20 -1.84
N ASP A 43 5.60 0.37 -3.03
CA ASP A 43 4.84 0.94 -4.15
C ASP A 43 3.74 0.00 -4.61
N SER A 44 3.93 -1.32 -4.45
CA SER A 44 2.91 -2.31 -4.78
C SER A 44 1.67 -2.20 -3.90
N ILE A 45 1.78 -1.66 -2.69
CA ILE A 45 0.61 -1.48 -1.81
C ILE A 45 -0.39 -0.55 -2.49
N SER A 46 0.03 0.66 -2.82
CA SER A 46 -0.85 1.65 -3.44
C SER A 46 -1.29 1.23 -4.84
N ALA A 47 -0.41 0.59 -5.60
CA ALA A 47 -0.73 0.11 -6.94
C ALA A 47 -1.85 -0.92 -6.90
N ASN A 48 -1.82 -1.87 -5.96
CA ASN A 48 -2.86 -2.88 -5.84
C ASN A 48 -4.16 -2.30 -5.28
N ILE A 49 -4.09 -1.35 -4.36
CA ILE A 49 -5.28 -0.65 -3.87
C ILE A 49 -5.99 0.05 -5.03
N SER A 50 -5.24 0.77 -5.86
CA SER A 50 -5.83 1.51 -6.99
C SER A 50 -6.39 0.55 -8.04
N GLU A 51 -5.70 -0.55 -8.31
CA GLU A 51 -6.17 -1.56 -9.25
C GLU A 51 -7.49 -2.17 -8.78
N GLY A 52 -7.58 -2.53 -7.51
CA GLY A 52 -8.81 -3.05 -6.92
C GLY A 52 -9.95 -2.04 -6.95
N PHE A 53 -9.65 -0.79 -6.68
CA PHE A 53 -10.66 0.28 -6.71
C PHE A 53 -11.29 0.41 -8.11
N GLY A 54 -10.51 0.17 -9.16
CA GLY A 54 -10.99 0.25 -10.54
C GLY A 54 -11.76 -0.98 -11.03
N ARG A 55 -11.89 -2.02 -10.21
CA ARG A 55 -12.57 -3.25 -10.60
C ARG A 55 -14.06 -3.20 -10.30
N TYR A 56 -14.87 -3.75 -11.19
CA TYR A 56 -16.33 -3.79 -11.03
C TYR A 56 -16.77 -4.85 -10.01
N HIS A 57 -16.21 -6.07 -10.12
CA HIS A 57 -16.64 -7.20 -9.29
C HIS A 57 -16.01 -7.15 -7.89
N PHE A 58 -16.82 -7.44 -6.86
CA PHE A 58 -16.34 -7.42 -5.47
C PHE A 58 -15.23 -8.42 -5.21
N LYS A 59 -15.30 -9.60 -5.84
CA LYS A 59 -14.26 -10.61 -5.71
C LYS A 59 -12.91 -10.08 -6.20
N ASP A 60 -12.90 -9.41 -7.33
CA ASP A 60 -11.67 -8.81 -7.88
C ASP A 60 -11.16 -7.69 -6.97
N ARG A 61 -12.05 -6.84 -6.48
CA ARG A 61 -11.70 -5.77 -5.54
C ARG A 61 -11.01 -6.34 -4.31
N LYS A 62 -11.57 -7.40 -3.72
CA LYS A 62 -10.99 -8.05 -2.55
C LYS A 62 -9.63 -8.68 -2.86
N ASN A 63 -9.52 -9.35 -4.01
CA ASN A 63 -8.27 -9.99 -4.40
C ASN A 63 -7.12 -8.99 -4.50
N PHE A 64 -7.33 -7.84 -5.12
CA PHE A 64 -6.30 -6.81 -5.21
C PHE A 64 -5.96 -6.22 -3.83
N CYS A 65 -6.93 -6.11 -2.94
CA CYS A 65 -6.67 -5.71 -1.57
C CYS A 65 -5.84 -6.75 -0.81
N TYR A 66 -6.06 -8.03 -1.07
CA TYR A 66 -5.22 -9.09 -0.50
C TYR A 66 -3.79 -9.01 -1.04
N TYR A 67 -3.62 -8.69 -2.32
CA TYR A 67 -2.28 -8.48 -2.89
C TYR A 67 -1.60 -7.27 -2.23
N ALA A 68 -2.35 -6.19 -2.00
CA ALA A 68 -1.84 -5.03 -1.28
C ALA A 68 -1.39 -5.41 0.14
N ARG A 69 -2.18 -6.24 0.83
CA ARG A 69 -1.82 -6.72 2.17
C ARG A 69 -0.54 -7.55 2.15
N GLY A 70 -0.40 -8.43 1.16
CA GLY A 70 0.84 -9.20 0.97
C GLY A 70 2.05 -8.29 0.78
N SER A 71 1.89 -7.25 -0.05
CA SER A 71 2.96 -6.26 -0.28
C SER A 71 3.30 -5.48 0.98
N LEU A 72 2.32 -5.21 1.84
CA LEU A 72 2.54 -4.56 3.13
C LEU A 72 3.44 -5.42 4.03
N PHE A 73 3.17 -6.72 4.13
CA PHE A 73 4.00 -7.63 4.91
C PHE A 73 5.40 -7.76 4.32
N GLU A 74 5.52 -7.79 3.01
CA GLU A 74 6.83 -7.80 2.35
C GLU A 74 7.61 -6.52 2.66
N THR A 75 6.95 -5.37 2.65
CA THR A 75 7.55 -4.10 3.02
C THR A 75 8.13 -4.14 4.44
N LYS A 76 7.36 -4.69 5.40
CA LYS A 76 7.85 -4.86 6.77
C LYS A 76 9.12 -5.71 6.80
N THR A 77 9.16 -6.79 6.06
CA THR A 77 10.33 -7.68 6.00
C THR A 77 11.55 -6.95 5.49
N TRP A 78 11.42 -6.19 4.40
CA TRP A 78 12.56 -5.44 3.85
C TRP A 78 13.03 -4.33 4.77
N LEU A 79 12.12 -3.66 5.50
CA LEU A 79 12.48 -2.65 6.49
C LEU A 79 13.29 -3.26 7.64
N ILE A 80 12.87 -4.41 8.13
CA ILE A 80 13.59 -5.12 9.20
C ILE A 80 14.98 -5.54 8.72
N LYS A 81 15.09 -6.05 7.49
CA LYS A 81 16.39 -6.39 6.90
C LYS A 81 17.28 -5.17 6.76
N ALA A 82 16.72 -4.04 6.32
CA ALA A 82 17.46 -2.78 6.21
C ALA A 82 18.00 -2.33 7.56
N TYR A 83 17.18 -2.39 8.59
CA TYR A 83 17.60 -2.07 9.94
C TYR A 83 18.73 -3.02 10.41
N ASN A 84 18.57 -4.32 10.21
CA ASN A 84 19.56 -5.32 10.60
C ASN A 84 20.90 -5.09 9.89
N ARG A 85 20.87 -4.49 8.71
CA ARG A 85 22.05 -4.16 7.90
C ARG A 85 22.51 -2.72 8.11
N LYS A 86 21.99 -2.05 9.13
CA LYS A 86 22.39 -0.70 9.57
C LYS A 86 22.15 0.38 8.51
N LEU A 87 21.12 0.22 7.68
CA LEU A 87 20.77 1.19 6.65
C LEU A 87 19.82 2.28 7.14
N LEU A 88 19.11 2.03 8.25
CA LEU A 88 18.26 3.04 8.88
C LEU A 88 18.28 2.85 10.39
N PRO A 89 18.07 3.94 11.16
CA PRO A 89 18.06 3.86 12.61
C PRO A 89 16.76 3.23 13.12
N GLU A 90 16.81 2.74 14.36
CA GLU A 90 15.66 2.10 15.01
C GLU A 90 14.43 3.01 15.06
N SER A 91 14.64 4.31 15.28
CA SER A 91 13.54 5.28 15.31
C SER A 91 12.77 5.33 13.99
N ASP A 92 13.49 5.28 12.87
CA ASP A 92 12.86 5.27 11.54
C ASP A 92 12.14 3.95 11.28
N LEU A 93 12.77 2.83 11.66
CA LEU A 93 12.14 1.52 11.56
C LEU A 93 10.81 1.50 12.31
N ASN A 94 10.81 1.93 13.57
CA ASN A 94 9.63 1.93 14.41
C ASN A 94 8.53 2.83 13.86
N ALA A 95 8.90 4.00 13.33
CA ALA A 95 7.96 4.92 12.70
C ALA A 95 7.29 4.29 11.48
N PHE A 96 8.07 3.68 10.59
CA PHE A 96 7.53 3.01 9.41
C PHE A 96 6.66 1.81 9.76
N LEU A 97 7.11 0.98 10.72
CA LEU A 97 6.32 -0.17 11.15
C LEU A 97 4.99 0.25 11.75
N ASN A 98 4.97 1.35 12.51
CA ASN A 98 3.74 1.90 13.07
C ASN A 98 2.79 2.38 11.98
N GLU A 99 3.30 3.10 10.99
CA GLU A 99 2.47 3.56 9.85
C GLU A 99 1.90 2.38 9.07
N LEU A 100 2.70 1.33 8.85
CA LEU A 100 2.23 0.12 8.17
C LEU A 100 1.19 -0.63 8.98
N GLU A 101 1.32 -0.64 10.32
CA GLU A 101 0.32 -1.25 11.20
C GLU A 101 -1.03 -0.53 11.08
N ILE A 102 -1.02 0.79 11.12
CA ILE A 102 -2.23 1.61 10.95
C ILE A 102 -2.86 1.34 9.59
N LEU A 103 -2.05 1.35 8.53
CA LEU A 103 -2.52 1.05 7.18
C LEU A 103 -3.12 -0.36 7.10
N GLY A 104 -2.47 -1.34 7.72
CA GLY A 104 -2.94 -2.73 7.72
C GLY A 104 -4.31 -2.89 8.36
N VAL A 105 -4.54 -2.23 9.50
CA VAL A 105 -5.84 -2.24 10.17
C VAL A 105 -6.91 -1.63 9.27
N LYS A 106 -6.63 -0.46 8.69
CA LYS A 106 -7.57 0.23 7.80
C LYS A 106 -7.84 -0.56 6.52
N LEU A 107 -6.81 -1.21 5.97
CA LEU A 107 -6.96 -2.06 4.79
C LEU A 107 -7.86 -3.26 5.08
N ASN A 108 -7.67 -3.92 6.23
CA ASN A 108 -8.54 -5.02 6.63
C ASN A 108 -9.99 -4.57 6.81
N ASN A 109 -10.21 -3.40 7.39
CA ASN A 109 -11.55 -2.83 7.54
C ASN A 109 -12.18 -2.54 6.18
N TYR A 110 -11.39 -2.02 5.24
CA TYR A 110 -11.85 -1.77 3.88
C TYR A 110 -12.23 -3.07 3.17
N ILE A 111 -11.39 -4.11 3.26
CA ILE A 111 -11.67 -5.43 2.69
C ILE A 111 -13.01 -5.96 3.22
N ASN A 112 -13.21 -5.87 4.53
CA ASN A 112 -14.43 -6.37 5.16
C ASN A 112 -15.67 -5.57 4.75
N SER A 113 -15.51 -4.32 4.33
CA SER A 113 -16.62 -3.48 3.89
C SER A 113 -17.06 -3.78 2.45
N ILE A 114 -16.18 -4.39 1.64
CA ILE A 114 -16.47 -4.64 0.23
C ILE A 114 -17.63 -5.64 0.10
N GLY A 115 -18.67 -5.23 -0.60
CA GLY A 115 -19.86 -6.06 -0.78
C GLY A 115 -20.93 -5.90 0.28
N LYS A 116 -20.67 -5.18 1.38
CA LYS A 116 -21.66 -4.96 2.43
C LYS A 116 -22.77 -3.99 1.99
N THR A 117 -22.40 -3.03 1.14
CA THR A 117 -23.31 -2.06 0.53
C THR A 117 -23.27 -2.26 -0.98
N ILE A 118 -23.65 -3.45 -1.41
CA ILE A 118 -23.45 -3.94 -2.77
C ILE A 118 -24.00 -3.00 -3.86
N ASN A 119 -25.19 -2.47 -3.65
CA ASN A 119 -25.85 -1.61 -4.65
C ASN A 119 -25.12 -0.26 -4.76
N ASP A 120 -24.67 0.28 -3.63
CA ASP A 120 -23.97 1.56 -3.60
C ASP A 120 -22.63 1.47 -4.31
N HIS A 121 -21.86 0.39 -4.07
CA HIS A 121 -20.56 0.19 -4.72
C HIS A 121 -20.70 0.05 -6.24
N LYS A 122 -21.65 -0.75 -6.69
CA LYS A 122 -21.90 -0.93 -8.13
C LYS A 122 -22.36 0.36 -8.76
N TRP A 123 -23.24 1.08 -8.08
CA TRP A 123 -23.74 2.36 -8.58
C TRP A 123 -22.62 3.38 -8.71
N LEU A 124 -21.77 3.51 -7.70
CA LEU A 124 -20.64 4.42 -7.74
C LEU A 124 -19.68 4.10 -8.87
N TRP A 125 -19.36 2.81 -9.06
CA TRP A 125 -18.48 2.38 -10.14
C TRP A 125 -19.07 2.73 -11.50
N MET A 126 -20.35 2.42 -11.70
CA MET A 126 -21.06 2.70 -12.95
C MET A 126 -21.14 4.20 -13.23
N THR A 127 -21.36 5.00 -12.20
CA THR A 127 -21.43 6.46 -12.32
C THR A 127 -20.08 7.05 -12.74
N ILE A 128 -18.99 6.58 -12.12
CA ILE A 128 -17.65 7.04 -12.43
C ILE A 128 -17.25 6.70 -13.86
N ASN A 129 -17.59 5.49 -14.33
CA ASN A 129 -17.16 5.00 -15.64
C ASN A 129 -18.12 5.35 -16.78
N ARG A 130 -19.29 5.88 -16.47
CA ARG A 130 -20.29 6.23 -17.49
C ARG A 130 -19.81 7.32 -18.45
N ASN A 131 -18.95 8.20 -17.97
CA ASN A 131 -18.49 9.37 -18.72
C ASN A 131 -17.22 9.09 -19.54
N GLU A 132 -16.72 7.87 -19.47
CA GLU A 132 -15.60 7.43 -20.28
C GLU A 132 -16.09 6.88 -21.63
#